data_55ada7ac13f67d9d147b1bdf32b00625
#
_entry.id   55ada7ac13f67d9d147b1bdf32b00625
#
_cell.length_a   1.000
_cell.length_b   1.000
_cell.length_c   1.000
_cell.angle_alpha   90.00
_cell.angle_beta   90.00
_cell.angle_gamma   90.00
#
_symmetry.space_group_name_H-M   'P 1'
#
loop_
_entity.id
_entity.type
_entity.pdbx_description
1 polymer ?
#
loop_
_entity_poly.entity_id
_entity_poly.type
_entity_poly.pdbx_seq_one_letter_code
_entity_poly.pdbx_strand_id
1 'polypeptide(L)'
;MRIAIVDDLAAERTLLKELLERQLQRRNVQADILEYESSETFLEAAWKAPFTAAFLDIYMNGMTGMEAAKKLRETNTDCLLVFTTTSTDHALEGFQVRALHYLVKPFTEADIDALTDELLARVPQPDKYMELKVEGSEIHLRYQDIVYAEHFAHLIYVHTTVQKTLATRQPFKTFIAPLKDDTRFF
;
A
#
# COMPACT_ATOMS: atom_id res chain seq x y z
N MET A 1 6.85 0.84 3.06
CA MET A 1 5.51 0.99 3.70
C MET A 1 5.61 0.61 5.17
N ARG A 2 4.71 1.11 6.04
CA ARG A 2 4.66 0.73 7.46
C ARG A 2 3.41 -0.09 7.72
N ILE A 3 3.60 -1.27 8.32
CA ILE A 3 2.53 -2.22 8.65
C ILE A 3 2.52 -2.44 10.16
N ALA A 4 1.35 -2.43 10.78
CA ALA A 4 1.17 -2.84 12.16
C ALA A 4 0.53 -4.23 12.23
N ILE A 5 0.98 -5.04 13.18
CA ILE A 5 0.32 -6.28 13.60
C ILE A 5 -0.01 -6.12 15.08
N VAL A 6 -1.29 -6.25 15.41
CA VAL A 6 -1.81 -6.02 16.76
C VAL A 6 -2.59 -7.25 17.20
N ASP A 7 -2.07 -7.95 18.20
CA ASP A 7 -2.62 -9.19 18.74
C ASP A 7 -2.01 -9.41 20.13
N ASP A 8 -2.74 -9.85 21.11
CA ASP A 8 -2.19 -10.06 22.46
C ASP A 8 -1.37 -11.36 22.56
N LEU A 9 -1.53 -12.28 21.59
CA LEU A 9 -0.77 -13.53 21.50
C LEU A 9 0.51 -13.37 20.67
N ALA A 10 1.68 -13.43 21.30
CA ALA A 10 2.96 -13.29 20.64
C ALA A 10 3.18 -14.29 19.50
N ALA A 11 2.71 -15.53 19.67
CA ALA A 11 2.82 -16.57 18.65
C ALA A 11 2.07 -16.20 17.35
N GLU A 12 0.89 -15.61 17.46
CA GLU A 12 0.07 -15.17 16.33
C GLU A 12 0.73 -14.00 15.60
N ARG A 13 1.27 -13.01 16.35
CA ARG A 13 2.02 -11.90 15.77
C ARG A 13 3.21 -12.40 14.96
N THR A 14 4.02 -13.28 15.58
CA THR A 14 5.23 -13.84 14.91
C THR A 14 4.86 -14.61 13.65
N LEU A 15 3.85 -15.48 13.70
CA LEU A 15 3.40 -16.25 12.54
C LEU A 15 2.95 -15.33 11.39
N LEU A 16 2.08 -14.36 11.69
CA LEU A 16 1.57 -13.44 10.68
C LEU A 16 2.70 -12.59 10.07
N LYS A 17 3.62 -12.12 10.90
CA LYS A 17 4.79 -11.37 10.45
C LYS A 17 5.65 -12.17 9.49
N GLU A 18 6.01 -13.40 9.84
CA GLU A 18 6.83 -14.26 8.98
C GLU A 18 6.16 -14.56 7.64
N LEU A 19 4.83 -14.76 7.65
CA LEU A 19 4.08 -14.99 6.43
C LEU A 19 4.05 -13.73 5.55
N LEU A 20 3.78 -12.56 6.13
CA LEU A 20 3.77 -11.29 5.42
C LEU A 20 5.16 -10.93 4.86
N GLU A 21 6.22 -11.07 5.66
CA GLU A 21 7.60 -10.81 5.23
C GLU A 21 7.96 -11.64 4.00
N ARG A 22 7.62 -12.94 4.01
CA ARG A 22 7.86 -13.83 2.86
C ARG A 22 7.11 -13.37 1.61
N GLN A 23 5.83 -13.00 1.74
CA GLN A 23 5.02 -12.56 0.60
C GLN A 23 5.49 -11.21 0.04
N LEU A 24 5.87 -10.27 0.89
CA LEU A 24 6.41 -8.98 0.49
C LEU A 24 7.78 -9.13 -0.19
N GLN A 25 8.63 -10.02 0.33
CA GLN A 25 9.93 -10.33 -0.27
C GLN A 25 9.80 -10.93 -1.68
N ARG A 26 8.87 -11.87 -1.90
CA ARG A 26 8.58 -12.44 -3.23
C ARG A 26 8.18 -11.38 -4.26
N ARG A 27 7.60 -10.27 -3.81
CA ARG A 27 7.14 -9.15 -4.63
C ARG A 27 8.11 -7.98 -4.68
N ASN A 28 9.32 -8.14 -4.10
CA ASN A 28 10.32 -7.07 -3.97
C ASN A 28 9.78 -5.78 -3.31
N VAL A 29 8.85 -5.92 -2.36
CA VAL A 29 8.28 -4.81 -1.61
C VAL A 29 8.98 -4.68 -0.26
N GLN A 30 9.50 -3.49 0.04
CA GLN A 30 10.06 -3.17 1.35
C GLN A 30 8.97 -2.67 2.29
N ALA A 31 8.87 -3.29 3.45
CA ALA A 31 7.96 -2.87 4.51
C ALA A 31 8.64 -2.95 5.89
N ASP A 32 8.26 -2.03 6.75
CA ASP A 32 8.60 -2.01 8.16
C ASP A 32 7.39 -2.57 8.93
N ILE A 33 7.50 -3.80 9.44
CA ILE A 33 6.42 -4.51 10.14
C ILE A 33 6.66 -4.41 11.64
N LEU A 34 5.77 -3.70 12.31
CA LEU A 34 5.83 -3.42 13.73
C LEU A 34 4.73 -4.19 14.49
N GLU A 35 5.11 -4.80 15.60
CA GLU A 35 4.24 -5.65 16.42
C GLU A 35 3.79 -4.91 17.68
N TYR A 36 2.52 -5.06 18.03
CA TYR A 36 1.91 -4.47 19.20
C TYR A 36 1.09 -5.52 19.95
N GLU A 37 1.25 -5.57 21.23
CA GLU A 37 0.54 -6.53 22.11
C GLU A 37 -0.84 -6.02 22.58
N SER A 38 -1.15 -4.75 22.29
CA SER A 38 -2.44 -4.14 22.65
C SER A 38 -2.86 -3.05 21.70
N SER A 39 -4.16 -2.79 21.63
CA SER A 39 -4.75 -1.69 20.86
C SER A 39 -4.25 -0.33 21.32
N GLU A 40 -4.00 -0.14 22.60
CA GLU A 40 -3.56 1.12 23.18
C GLU A 40 -2.16 1.49 22.67
N THR A 41 -1.20 0.55 22.78
CA THR A 41 0.18 0.78 22.31
C THR A 41 0.25 1.01 20.81
N PHE A 42 -0.58 0.31 20.05
CA PHE A 42 -0.73 0.55 18.60
C PHE A 42 -1.23 1.96 18.30
N LEU A 43 -2.31 2.41 18.95
CA LEU A 43 -2.87 3.74 18.71
C LEU A 43 -1.88 4.86 19.06
N GLU A 44 -1.16 4.73 20.18
CA GLU A 44 -0.10 5.68 20.54
C GLU A 44 0.98 5.79 19.46
N ALA A 45 1.35 4.67 18.83
CA ALA A 45 2.31 4.66 17.72
C ALA A 45 1.72 5.23 16.43
N ALA A 46 0.44 4.93 16.15
CA ALA A 46 -0.27 5.41 14.97
C ALA A 46 -0.45 6.94 14.97
N TRP A 47 -0.64 7.55 16.15
CA TRP A 47 -0.72 9.01 16.28
C TRP A 47 0.62 9.72 16.07
N LYS A 48 1.73 9.05 16.35
CA LYS A 48 3.08 9.61 16.11
C LYS A 48 3.51 9.53 14.64
N ALA A 49 3.16 8.42 13.99
CA ALA A 49 3.47 8.21 12.58
C ALA A 49 2.46 7.26 11.93
N PRO A 50 1.85 7.63 10.79
CA PRO A 50 0.79 6.85 10.17
C PRO A 50 1.28 5.48 9.68
N PHE A 51 0.40 4.49 9.76
CA PHE A 51 0.57 3.17 9.14
C PHE A 51 -0.11 3.14 7.78
N THR A 52 0.49 2.40 6.84
CA THR A 52 -0.09 2.10 5.53
C THR A 52 -1.17 1.02 5.67
N ALA A 53 -0.90 0.02 6.52
CA ALA A 53 -1.83 -1.06 6.82
C ALA A 53 -1.73 -1.45 8.30
N ALA A 54 -2.84 -1.96 8.86
CA ALA A 54 -2.87 -2.52 10.19
C ALA A 54 -3.70 -3.80 10.22
N PHE A 55 -3.11 -4.85 10.75
CA PHE A 55 -3.73 -6.14 11.04
C PHE A 55 -4.12 -6.13 12.52
N LEU A 56 -5.41 -6.21 12.82
CA LEU A 56 -5.94 -6.06 14.17
C LEU A 56 -6.67 -7.34 14.57
N ASP A 57 -6.22 -7.99 15.63
CA ASP A 57 -7.06 -9.02 16.24
C ASP A 57 -8.30 -8.36 16.86
N ILE A 58 -9.47 -8.99 16.63
CA ILE A 58 -10.72 -8.47 17.18
C ILE A 58 -10.79 -8.73 18.67
N TYR A 59 -10.38 -9.91 19.11
CA TYR A 59 -10.51 -10.37 20.47
C TYR A 59 -9.19 -10.27 21.23
N MET A 60 -8.98 -9.16 21.87
CA MET A 60 -7.82 -8.92 22.73
C MET A 60 -8.26 -8.51 24.14
N ASN A 61 -7.37 -8.67 25.12
CA ASN A 61 -7.57 -8.13 26.46
C ASN A 61 -7.57 -6.59 26.41
N GLY A 62 -8.52 -5.95 27.09
CA GLY A 62 -8.64 -4.49 27.11
C GLY A 62 -9.45 -3.96 25.92
N MET A 63 -8.90 -3.01 25.18
CA MET A 63 -9.56 -2.44 24.00
C MET A 63 -9.55 -3.43 22.83
N THR A 64 -10.71 -3.72 22.28
CA THR A 64 -10.87 -4.62 21.13
C THR A 64 -10.27 -4.00 19.85
N GLY A 65 -9.88 -4.87 18.88
CA GLY A 65 -9.41 -4.38 17.57
C GLY A 65 -10.45 -3.55 16.83
N MET A 66 -11.74 -3.83 17.04
CA MET A 66 -12.82 -3.04 16.45
C MET A 66 -12.90 -1.62 17.02
N GLU A 67 -12.74 -1.48 18.36
CA GLU A 67 -12.69 -0.17 19.01
C GLU A 67 -11.45 0.61 18.59
N ALA A 68 -10.30 -0.07 18.46
CA ALA A 68 -9.07 0.53 17.96
C ALA A 68 -9.24 1.03 16.51
N ALA A 69 -9.87 0.24 15.65
CA ALA A 69 -10.16 0.64 14.28
C ALA A 69 -11.04 1.89 14.20
N LYS A 70 -12.10 1.97 15.03
CA LYS A 70 -12.97 3.17 15.11
C LYS A 70 -12.16 4.41 15.51
N LYS A 71 -11.33 4.31 16.55
CA LYS A 71 -10.47 5.43 17.00
C LYS A 71 -9.42 5.81 15.96
N LEU A 72 -8.82 4.83 15.29
CA LEU A 72 -7.87 5.11 14.21
C LEU A 72 -8.54 5.90 13.08
N ARG A 73 -9.76 5.56 12.71
CA ARG A 73 -10.51 6.26 11.64
C ARG A 73 -10.79 7.74 11.93
N GLU A 74 -10.78 8.16 13.18
CA GLU A 74 -10.92 9.58 13.55
C GLU A 74 -9.71 10.42 13.08
N THR A 75 -8.53 9.80 12.94
CA THR A 75 -7.29 10.49 12.61
C THR A 75 -6.63 10.01 11.31
N ASN A 76 -6.92 8.78 10.88
CA ASN A 76 -6.34 8.17 9.68
C ASN A 76 -7.41 7.37 8.93
N THR A 77 -7.94 7.96 7.85
CA THR A 77 -8.92 7.32 6.97
C THR A 77 -8.31 6.38 5.95
N ASP A 78 -7.02 6.52 5.65
CA ASP A 78 -6.34 5.88 4.51
C ASP A 78 -5.62 4.59 4.88
N CYS A 79 -5.40 4.33 6.19
CA CYS A 79 -4.81 3.09 6.66
C CYS A 79 -5.66 1.89 6.22
N LEU A 80 -5.07 0.93 5.52
CA LEU A 80 -5.74 -0.30 5.13
C LEU A 80 -5.91 -1.21 6.36
N LEU A 81 -7.15 -1.48 6.75
CA LEU A 81 -7.46 -2.29 7.93
C LEU A 81 -7.79 -3.71 7.54
N VAL A 82 -7.11 -4.65 8.16
CA VAL A 82 -7.40 -6.08 8.09
C VAL A 82 -7.69 -6.59 9.50
N PHE A 83 -8.82 -7.22 9.69
CA PHE A 83 -9.10 -7.89 10.96
C PHE A 83 -8.61 -9.33 10.91
N THR A 84 -7.94 -9.77 11.97
CA THR A 84 -7.67 -11.17 12.25
C THR A 84 -8.63 -11.63 13.32
N THR A 85 -9.23 -12.82 13.18
CA THR A 85 -10.27 -13.24 14.13
C THR A 85 -10.52 -14.75 14.08
N THR A 86 -10.97 -15.29 15.18
CA THR A 86 -11.46 -16.68 15.27
C THR A 86 -12.94 -16.83 14.88
N SER A 87 -13.68 -15.72 14.72
CA SER A 87 -15.11 -15.71 14.35
C SER A 87 -15.43 -14.66 13.30
N THR A 88 -16.41 -14.94 12.46
CA THR A 88 -16.95 -14.01 11.44
C THR A 88 -18.10 -13.15 11.91
N ASP A 89 -18.49 -13.22 13.19
CA ASP A 89 -19.70 -12.58 13.74
C ASP A 89 -19.67 -11.05 13.66
N HIS A 90 -18.48 -10.43 13.58
CA HIS A 90 -18.29 -8.98 13.49
C HIS A 90 -18.13 -8.43 12.07
N ALA A 91 -18.32 -9.26 11.04
CA ALA A 91 -18.14 -8.83 9.65
C ALA A 91 -18.99 -7.59 9.28
N LEU A 92 -20.19 -7.47 9.83
CA LEU A 92 -21.06 -6.31 9.59
C LEU A 92 -20.52 -5.01 10.21
N GLU A 93 -19.86 -5.09 11.36
CA GLU A 93 -19.26 -3.90 11.99
C GLU A 93 -18.04 -3.38 11.24
N GLY A 94 -17.32 -4.26 10.53
CA GLY A 94 -16.17 -3.88 9.72
C GLY A 94 -16.50 -2.96 8.55
N PHE A 95 -17.72 -3.00 8.02
CA PHE A 95 -18.17 -2.02 7.02
C PHE A 95 -18.11 -0.59 7.56
N GLN A 96 -18.39 -0.37 8.84
CA GLN A 96 -18.36 0.95 9.44
C GLN A 96 -16.97 1.57 9.46
N VAL A 97 -15.93 0.73 9.63
CA VAL A 97 -14.52 1.16 9.64
C VAL A 97 -13.83 0.98 8.28
N ARG A 98 -14.55 0.61 7.24
CA ARG A 98 -14.01 0.34 5.89
C ARG A 98 -12.84 -0.61 5.95
N ALA A 99 -13.04 -1.78 6.60
CA ALA A 99 -12.03 -2.83 6.60
C ALA A 99 -11.80 -3.34 5.18
N LEU A 100 -10.53 -3.57 4.84
CA LEU A 100 -10.14 -4.17 3.59
C LEU A 100 -10.53 -5.64 3.55
N HIS A 101 -10.24 -6.37 4.63
CA HIS A 101 -10.42 -7.81 4.68
C HIS A 101 -10.63 -8.32 6.10
N TYR A 102 -11.20 -9.54 6.20
CA TYR A 102 -11.29 -10.35 7.40
C TYR A 102 -10.51 -11.64 7.19
N LEU A 103 -9.45 -11.82 7.95
CA LEU A 103 -8.60 -12.99 7.93
C LEU A 103 -8.98 -13.92 9.09
N VAL A 104 -9.63 -15.04 8.79
CA VAL A 104 -10.10 -15.97 9.80
C VAL A 104 -8.96 -16.91 10.24
N LYS A 105 -8.73 -17.01 11.51
CA LYS A 105 -7.75 -17.94 12.13
C LYS A 105 -8.32 -19.39 12.18
N PRO A 106 -7.50 -20.43 11.90
CA PRO A 106 -6.12 -20.36 11.45
C PRO A 106 -6.05 -20.00 9.95
N PHE A 107 -5.19 -19.06 9.59
CA PHE A 107 -4.96 -18.67 8.19
C PHE A 107 -3.78 -19.44 7.59
N THR A 108 -3.82 -19.63 6.29
CA THR A 108 -2.82 -20.35 5.50
C THR A 108 -1.88 -19.37 4.77
N GLU A 109 -0.77 -19.90 4.23
CA GLU A 109 0.11 -19.09 3.37
C GLU A 109 -0.64 -18.58 2.12
N ALA A 110 -1.59 -19.36 1.58
CA ALA A 110 -2.38 -18.95 0.43
C ALA A 110 -3.34 -17.78 0.75
N ASP A 111 -3.89 -17.74 1.95
CA ASP A 111 -4.75 -16.65 2.40
C ASP A 111 -3.93 -15.34 2.48
N ILE A 112 -2.70 -15.42 3.01
CA ILE A 112 -1.80 -14.26 3.11
C ILE A 112 -1.28 -13.84 1.74
N ASP A 113 -1.04 -14.78 0.82
CA ASP A 113 -0.64 -14.49 -0.55
C ASP A 113 -1.71 -13.65 -1.27
N ALA A 114 -2.97 -14.13 -1.29
CA ALA A 114 -4.09 -13.42 -1.89
C ALA A 114 -4.34 -12.05 -1.24
N LEU A 115 -4.30 -11.98 0.10
CA LEU A 115 -4.48 -10.75 0.85
C LEU A 115 -3.36 -9.74 0.57
N THR A 116 -2.12 -10.21 0.40
CA THR A 116 -1.00 -9.33 0.06
C THR A 116 -1.18 -8.67 -1.30
N ASP A 117 -1.69 -9.40 -2.30
CA ASP A 117 -2.01 -8.83 -3.62
C ASP A 117 -3.11 -7.77 -3.52
N GLU A 118 -4.19 -8.05 -2.78
CA GLU A 118 -5.27 -7.09 -2.56
C GLU A 118 -4.77 -5.83 -1.84
N LEU A 119 -3.93 -6.00 -0.81
CA LEU A 119 -3.34 -4.91 -0.05
C LEU A 119 -2.46 -4.03 -0.94
N LEU A 120 -1.54 -4.63 -1.71
CA LEU A 120 -0.63 -3.90 -2.58
C LEU A 120 -1.35 -3.17 -3.72
N ALA A 121 -2.45 -3.72 -4.22
CA ALA A 121 -3.28 -3.05 -5.23
C ALA A 121 -3.93 -1.76 -4.70
N ARG A 122 -4.12 -1.64 -3.38
CA ARG A 122 -4.75 -0.48 -2.73
C ARG A 122 -3.76 0.50 -2.11
N VAL A 123 -2.52 0.07 -1.88
CA VAL A 123 -1.47 1.01 -1.43
C VAL A 123 -1.22 2.01 -2.54
N PRO A 124 -1.33 3.33 -2.27
CA PRO A 124 -0.91 4.32 -3.23
C PRO A 124 0.54 4.03 -3.64
N GLN A 125 0.74 3.70 -4.91
CA GLN A 125 2.09 3.56 -5.42
C GLN A 125 2.77 4.93 -5.25
N PRO A 126 4.00 5.00 -4.71
CA PRO A 126 4.71 6.26 -4.67
C PRO A 126 4.68 6.82 -6.09
N ASP A 127 4.30 8.09 -6.22
CA ASP A 127 4.28 8.77 -7.51
C ASP A 127 5.66 8.61 -8.14
N LYS A 128 5.77 7.72 -9.12
CA LYS A 128 7.00 7.63 -9.92
C LYS A 128 7.03 8.82 -10.85
N TYR A 129 8.14 9.50 -10.87
CA TYR A 129 8.38 10.64 -11.75
C TYR A 129 9.44 10.29 -12.77
N MET A 130 9.31 10.86 -13.95
CA MET A 130 10.42 10.94 -14.89
C MET A 130 10.83 12.39 -15.07
N GLU A 131 12.11 12.60 -15.28
CA GLU A 131 12.66 13.90 -15.62
C GLU A 131 12.62 14.10 -17.12
N LEU A 132 11.98 15.18 -17.55
CA LEU A 132 11.90 15.57 -18.94
C LEU A 132 12.49 16.96 -19.13
N LYS A 133 13.31 17.13 -20.17
CA LYS A 133 13.81 18.44 -20.58
C LYS A 133 12.88 19.00 -21.66
N VAL A 134 12.06 19.97 -21.28
CA VAL A 134 11.07 20.60 -22.17
C VAL A 134 11.42 22.09 -22.30
N GLU A 135 11.66 22.55 -23.52
CA GLU A 135 11.99 23.95 -23.84
C GLU A 135 13.15 24.53 -22.98
N GLY A 136 14.12 23.67 -22.63
CA GLY A 136 15.29 24.05 -21.83
C GLY A 136 15.09 24.00 -20.30
N SER A 137 13.88 23.74 -19.84
CA SER A 137 13.55 23.54 -18.41
C SER A 137 13.44 22.06 -18.09
N GLU A 138 13.89 21.67 -16.89
CA GLU A 138 13.65 20.32 -16.36
C GLU A 138 12.30 20.30 -15.66
N ILE A 139 11.47 19.32 -16.04
CA ILE A 139 10.17 19.08 -15.43
C ILE A 139 10.09 17.64 -14.89
N HIS A 140 9.46 17.47 -13.75
CA HIS A 140 9.16 16.18 -13.15
C HIS A 140 7.73 15.79 -13.54
N LEU A 141 7.60 14.81 -14.45
CA LEU A 141 6.31 14.30 -14.89
C LEU A 141 5.98 13.01 -14.16
N ARG A 142 4.84 13.00 -13.45
CA ARG A 142 4.37 11.78 -12.76
C ARG A 142 3.97 10.73 -13.80
N TYR A 143 4.31 9.47 -13.55
CA TYR A 143 3.96 8.37 -14.45
C TYR A 143 2.44 8.24 -14.66
N GLN A 144 1.66 8.50 -13.62
CA GLN A 144 0.20 8.47 -13.70
C GLN A 144 -0.40 9.56 -14.60
N ASP A 145 0.36 10.62 -14.88
CA ASP A 145 -0.09 11.69 -15.76
C ASP A 145 0.24 11.43 -17.23
N ILE A 146 1.00 10.37 -17.54
CA ILE A 146 1.33 9.99 -18.90
C ILE A 146 0.20 9.15 -19.50
N VAL A 147 -0.40 9.61 -20.57
CA VAL A 147 -1.41 8.86 -21.33
C VAL A 147 -0.74 7.98 -22.38
N TYR A 148 0.09 8.59 -23.23
CA TYR A 148 0.96 7.89 -24.19
C TYR A 148 2.09 8.81 -24.64
N ALA A 149 3.10 8.23 -25.30
CA ALA A 149 4.18 8.99 -25.91
C ALA A 149 4.42 8.49 -27.33
N GLU A 150 4.70 9.41 -28.23
CA GLU A 150 5.03 9.12 -29.60
C GLU A 150 6.38 9.74 -29.99
N HIS A 151 7.12 9.07 -30.87
CA HIS A 151 8.38 9.55 -31.38
C HIS A 151 8.21 9.97 -32.85
N PHE A 152 8.34 11.26 -33.11
CA PHE A 152 8.23 11.79 -34.46
C PHE A 152 9.27 12.91 -34.69
N ALA A 153 9.92 12.90 -35.87
CA ALA A 153 10.88 13.92 -36.29
C ALA A 153 11.96 14.29 -35.23
N HIS A 154 12.54 13.26 -34.60
CA HIS A 154 13.57 13.39 -33.54
C HIS A 154 13.09 14.04 -32.22
N LEU A 155 11.79 14.15 -32.05
CA LEU A 155 11.14 14.60 -30.81
C LEU A 155 10.30 13.49 -30.25
N ILE A 156 10.20 13.44 -28.92
CA ILE A 156 9.24 12.62 -28.19
C ILE A 156 8.14 13.56 -27.70
N TYR A 157 6.92 13.27 -28.12
CA TYR A 157 5.72 13.98 -27.67
C TYR A 157 5.06 13.14 -26.59
N VAL A 158 5.00 13.67 -25.37
CA VAL A 158 4.36 13.01 -24.24
C VAL A 158 2.99 13.65 -24.01
N HIS A 159 1.93 12.88 -24.19
CA HIS A 159 0.55 13.32 -23.99
C HIS A 159 0.14 13.03 -22.56
N THR A 160 -0.40 14.03 -21.88
CA THR A 160 -0.70 13.97 -20.44
C THR A 160 -2.19 14.05 -20.16
N THR A 161 -2.59 13.56 -18.98
CA THR A 161 -3.99 13.60 -18.48
C THR A 161 -4.56 15.01 -18.38
N VAL A 162 -3.72 16.01 -18.21
CA VAL A 162 -4.12 17.44 -18.19
C VAL A 162 -4.20 18.06 -19.59
N GLN A 163 -4.31 17.23 -20.64
CA GLN A 163 -4.42 17.63 -22.06
C GLN A 163 -3.25 18.50 -22.55
N LYS A 164 -2.09 18.40 -21.91
CA LYS A 164 -0.88 19.08 -22.32
C LYS A 164 0.05 18.09 -23.03
N THR A 165 0.52 18.45 -24.22
CA THR A 165 1.56 17.70 -24.94
C THR A 165 2.91 18.34 -24.62
N LEU A 166 3.84 17.54 -24.11
CA LEU A 166 5.19 17.94 -23.78
C LEU A 166 6.15 17.40 -24.85
N ALA A 167 6.97 18.23 -25.43
CA ALA A 167 7.96 17.81 -26.44
C ALA A 167 9.36 17.81 -25.83
N THR A 168 10.07 16.68 -25.93
CA THR A 168 11.43 16.54 -25.43
C THR A 168 12.37 15.99 -26.49
N ARG A 169 13.65 16.43 -26.44
CA ARG A 169 14.73 16.02 -27.34
C ARG A 169 15.71 15.08 -26.67
N GLN A 170 15.25 14.03 -26.07
CA GLN A 170 16.15 13.00 -25.52
C GLN A 170 16.13 11.74 -26.38
N PRO A 171 17.18 10.90 -26.36
CA PRO A 171 17.17 9.63 -27.08
C PRO A 171 15.99 8.77 -26.62
N PHE A 172 15.24 8.18 -27.55
CA PHE A 172 14.08 7.35 -27.24
C PHE A 172 14.41 6.22 -26.26
N LYS A 173 15.60 5.60 -26.42
CA LYS A 173 16.09 4.56 -25.51
C LYS A 173 16.23 5.04 -24.08
N THR A 174 16.68 6.28 -23.86
CA THR A 174 16.82 6.90 -22.56
C THR A 174 15.45 7.23 -21.95
N PHE A 175 14.52 7.70 -22.81
CA PHE A 175 13.15 8.01 -22.39
C PHE A 175 12.41 6.77 -21.90
N ILE A 176 12.48 5.64 -22.61
CA ILE A 176 11.74 4.42 -22.24
C ILE A 176 12.42 3.61 -21.14
N ALA A 177 13.71 3.81 -20.87
CA ALA A 177 14.46 2.99 -19.92
C ALA A 177 13.80 2.94 -18.52
N PRO A 178 13.40 4.04 -17.91
CA PRO A 178 12.75 4.01 -16.59
C PRO A 178 11.30 3.48 -16.62
N LEU A 179 10.67 3.40 -17.81
CA LEU A 179 9.29 2.94 -17.97
C LEU A 179 9.18 1.43 -18.18
N LYS A 180 10.28 0.75 -18.56
CA LYS A 180 10.28 -0.68 -18.93
C LYS A 180 9.90 -1.62 -17.78
N ASP A 181 10.21 -1.23 -16.55
CA ASP A 181 9.94 -2.04 -15.37
C ASP A 181 8.59 -1.69 -14.72
N ASP A 182 7.81 -0.84 -15.38
CA ASP A 182 6.50 -0.44 -14.89
C ASP A 182 5.40 -1.01 -15.79
N THR A 183 4.57 -1.87 -15.21
CA THR A 183 3.52 -2.61 -15.93
C THR A 183 2.45 -1.75 -16.60
N ARG A 184 2.46 -0.45 -16.35
CA ARG A 184 1.55 0.53 -16.98
C ARG A 184 1.96 0.91 -18.39
N PHE A 185 3.23 0.63 -18.80
CA PHE A 185 3.79 1.03 -20.08
C PHE A 185 4.27 -0.17 -20.89
N PHE A 186 4.03 -0.15 -22.19
CA PHE A 186 4.49 -1.13 -23.18
C PHE A 186 4.83 -0.44 -24.48
#